data_1a6bb38b78c1b80fbf494f2643dfb1a0
#
_entry.id   1a6bb38b78c1b80fbf494f2643dfb1a0
#
_cell.length_a   1.000
_cell.length_b   1.000
_cell.length_c   1.000
_cell.angle_alpha   90.00
_cell.angle_beta   90.00
_cell.angle_gamma   90.00
#
_symmetry.space_group_name_H-M   'P 1'
#
loop_
_entity.id
_entity.type
_entity.pdbx_description
1 polymer ?
#
loop_
_entity_poly.entity_id
_entity_poly.type
_entity_poly.pdbx_seq_one_letter_code
_entity_poly.pdbx_strand_id
1 'polypeptide(L)'
;GDGSTRVLYPKVNFGDLPIVDTGREVQCPIGGKMVRAKIWKQQVGRVSLYLLDADIEGEPKAHRQLTEGLYKGEPDLRLRQQVLLGVGGARALEAMRFKPSVVHLNEGHAAFAAVERIRALMARGKSYDAAFEAVRSSTVFTTHTPVPAGHDRYGAKDVGKYLRPI
;
A
#
# COMPACT_ATOMS: atom_id res chain seq x y z
N GLY A 1 19.97 2.94 31.97
CA GLY A 1 19.06 2.26 31.03
C GLY A 1 19.68 0.98 30.52
N ASP A 2 18.86 -0.01 30.19
CA ASP A 2 19.27 -1.34 29.71
C ASP A 2 19.76 -1.35 28.25
N GLY A 3 19.83 -0.18 27.60
CA GLY A 3 20.22 -0.05 26.19
C GLY A 3 19.13 -0.45 25.19
N SER A 4 17.92 -0.76 25.64
CA SER A 4 16.82 -1.11 24.72
C SER A 4 16.31 0.11 23.96
N THR A 5 16.02 -0.08 22.67
CA THR A 5 15.40 0.94 21.83
C THR A 5 13.89 0.93 22.03
N ARG A 6 13.31 2.03 22.46
CA ARG A 6 11.87 2.23 22.52
C ARG A 6 11.41 3.06 21.32
N VAL A 7 10.61 2.47 20.47
CA VAL A 7 9.97 3.20 19.38
C VAL A 7 8.73 3.92 19.91
N LEU A 8 8.69 5.24 19.76
CA LEU A 8 7.54 6.07 20.10
C LEU A 8 6.83 6.50 18.83
N TYR A 9 5.51 6.39 18.83
CA TYR A 9 4.66 6.88 17.73
C TYR A 9 3.82 8.05 18.27
N PRO A 10 4.38 9.27 18.30
CA PRO A 10 3.60 10.45 18.69
C PRO A 10 2.46 10.66 17.71
N LYS A 11 1.33 11.15 18.19
CA LYS A 11 0.29 11.66 17.28
C LYS A 11 0.88 12.87 16.56
N VAL A 12 0.88 12.80 15.23
CA VAL A 12 1.33 13.88 14.36
C VAL A 12 0.11 14.57 13.80
N ASN A 13 0.05 15.88 13.94
CA ASN A 13 -0.94 16.68 13.25
C ASN A 13 -0.43 16.97 11.83
N PHE A 14 -1.12 16.47 10.81
CA PHE A 14 -0.71 16.67 9.42
C PHE A 14 -0.68 18.13 9.00
N GLY A 15 -1.47 19.00 9.66
CA GLY A 15 -1.41 20.45 9.43
C GLY A 15 -0.08 21.09 9.79
N ASP A 16 0.72 20.45 10.65
CA ASP A 16 2.04 20.94 11.08
C ASP A 16 3.18 20.40 10.20
N LEU A 17 2.86 19.54 9.24
CA LEU A 17 3.84 18.94 8.33
C LEU A 17 3.87 19.66 6.98
N PRO A 18 5.01 19.66 6.27
CA PRO A 18 5.13 20.22 4.92
C PRO A 18 4.51 19.27 3.87
N ILE A 19 3.27 18.84 4.12
CA ILE A 19 2.50 17.97 3.23
C ILE A 19 1.25 18.69 2.77
N VAL A 20 0.75 18.33 1.58
CA VAL A 20 -0.42 18.92 0.96
C VAL A 20 -1.46 17.83 0.73
N ASP A 21 -2.71 18.08 1.13
CA ASP A 21 -3.84 17.24 0.70
C ASP A 21 -4.06 17.44 -0.80
N THR A 22 -4.00 16.36 -1.56
CA THR A 22 -4.21 16.42 -3.01
C THR A 22 -5.68 16.59 -3.40
N GLY A 23 -6.60 16.53 -2.43
CA GLY A 23 -8.05 16.48 -2.65
C GLY A 23 -8.51 15.18 -3.31
N ARG A 24 -7.66 14.15 -3.37
CA ARG A 24 -7.97 12.86 -3.98
C ARG A 24 -7.96 11.76 -2.95
N GLU A 25 -8.84 10.80 -3.17
CA GLU A 25 -8.96 9.59 -2.37
C GLU A 25 -8.93 8.36 -3.27
N VAL A 26 -8.55 7.24 -2.69
CA VAL A 26 -8.66 5.92 -3.32
C VAL A 26 -9.54 5.01 -2.46
N GLN A 27 -10.17 4.07 -3.12
CA GLN A 27 -10.92 3.00 -2.49
C GLN A 27 -10.20 1.67 -2.72
N CYS A 28 -9.90 0.99 -1.64
CA CYS A 28 -9.23 -0.30 -1.65
C CYS A 28 -10.14 -1.36 -1.03
N PRO A 29 -10.54 -2.41 -1.77
CA PRO A 29 -11.31 -3.50 -1.21
C PRO A 29 -10.39 -4.36 -0.33
N ILE A 30 -10.71 -4.47 0.95
CA ILE A 30 -9.99 -5.27 1.93
C ILE A 30 -10.99 -6.14 2.69
N GLY A 31 -10.96 -7.46 2.43
CA GLY A 31 -11.84 -8.40 3.13
C GLY A 31 -13.34 -8.15 2.88
N GLY A 32 -13.72 -7.79 1.66
CA GLY A 32 -15.10 -7.52 1.28
C GLY A 32 -15.65 -6.16 1.75
N LYS A 33 -14.79 -5.32 2.35
CA LYS A 33 -15.13 -3.95 2.76
C LYS A 33 -14.31 -2.96 1.96
N MET A 34 -14.90 -1.82 1.60
CA MET A 34 -14.18 -0.71 0.99
C MET A 34 -13.50 0.11 2.07
N VAL A 35 -12.18 0.22 1.99
CA VAL A 35 -11.36 1.13 2.80
C VAL A 35 -11.03 2.34 1.95
N ARG A 36 -11.31 3.53 2.46
CA ARG A 36 -10.93 4.79 1.82
C ARG A 36 -9.57 5.24 2.36
N ALA A 37 -8.76 5.84 1.49
CA ALA A 37 -7.55 6.50 1.90
C ALA A 37 -7.36 7.81 1.12
N LYS A 38 -7.03 8.89 1.83
CA LYS A 38 -6.60 10.16 1.26
C LYS A 38 -5.20 10.01 0.68
N ILE A 39 -4.92 10.83 -0.32
CA ILE A 39 -3.60 10.93 -0.92
C ILE A 39 -2.99 12.27 -0.51
N TRP A 40 -1.97 12.21 0.33
CA TRP A 40 -1.14 13.36 0.68
C TRP A 40 0.07 13.44 -0.24
N LYS A 41 0.57 14.65 -0.48
CA LYS A 41 1.78 14.89 -1.26
C LYS A 41 2.80 15.65 -0.43
N GLN A 42 4.06 15.20 -0.47
CA GLN A 42 5.21 15.93 0.04
C GLN A 42 6.23 16.09 -1.07
N GLN A 43 6.80 17.27 -1.22
CA GLN A 43 7.91 17.49 -2.14
C GLN A 43 9.23 17.27 -1.41
N VAL A 44 10.02 16.30 -1.87
CA VAL A 44 11.34 15.97 -1.33
C VAL A 44 12.39 16.23 -2.42
N GLY A 45 13.01 17.38 -2.37
CA GLY A 45 13.87 17.82 -3.46
C GLY A 45 13.11 17.87 -4.78
N ARG A 46 13.55 17.10 -5.79
CA ARG A 46 12.89 16.99 -7.09
C ARG A 46 11.82 15.89 -7.16
N VAL A 47 11.68 15.10 -6.12
CA VAL A 47 10.77 13.94 -6.09
C VAL A 47 9.51 14.29 -5.32
N SER A 48 8.36 13.93 -5.87
CA SER A 48 7.09 13.98 -5.15
C SER A 48 6.86 12.66 -4.43
N LEU A 49 6.73 12.70 -3.12
CA LEU A 49 6.32 11.58 -2.29
C LEU A 49 4.80 11.64 -2.09
N TYR A 50 4.11 10.53 -2.35
CA TYR A 50 2.68 10.41 -2.10
C TYR A 50 2.44 9.42 -0.97
N LEU A 51 1.60 9.80 -0.02
CA LEU A 51 1.29 9.03 1.17
C LEU A 51 -0.19 8.70 1.19
N LEU A 52 -0.52 7.46 1.55
CA LEU A 52 -1.89 7.02 1.77
C LEU A 52 -2.23 7.15 3.25
N ASP A 53 -3.37 7.75 3.53
CA ASP A 53 -3.88 7.93 4.88
C ASP A 53 -5.33 7.45 4.98
N ALA A 54 -5.55 6.40 5.75
CA ALA A 54 -6.87 5.83 5.99
C ALA A 54 -7.60 6.46 7.18
N ASP A 55 -6.99 7.40 7.91
CA ASP A 55 -7.63 8.09 9.03
C ASP A 55 -8.62 9.17 8.55
N ILE A 56 -9.73 8.71 7.99
CA ILE A 56 -10.80 9.56 7.47
C ILE A 56 -11.95 9.58 8.48
N GLU A 57 -12.42 10.78 8.80
CA GLU A 57 -13.57 10.95 9.69
C GLU A 57 -14.81 10.23 9.13
N GLY A 58 -15.57 9.58 10.01
CA GLY A 58 -16.73 8.77 9.64
C GLY A 58 -16.43 7.33 9.22
N GLU A 59 -15.16 6.99 8.94
CA GLU A 59 -14.77 5.62 8.66
C GLU A 59 -14.68 4.78 9.95
N PRO A 60 -14.92 3.46 9.88
CA PRO A 60 -14.75 2.56 11.02
C PRO A 60 -13.34 2.64 11.60
N LYS A 61 -13.21 2.56 12.93
CA LYS A 61 -11.93 2.62 13.63
C LYS A 61 -10.90 1.62 13.06
N ALA A 62 -11.35 0.40 12.71
CA ALA A 62 -10.47 -0.64 12.15
C ALA A 62 -9.91 -0.28 10.76
N HIS A 63 -10.55 0.62 10.01
CA HIS A 63 -10.03 1.17 8.76
C HIS A 63 -9.05 2.30 9.04
N ARG A 64 -9.43 3.23 9.92
CA ARG A 64 -8.65 4.41 10.27
C ARG A 64 -7.28 4.06 10.85
N GLN A 65 -7.20 2.95 11.59
CA GLN A 65 -5.96 2.49 12.22
C GLN A 65 -4.98 1.79 11.25
N LEU A 66 -5.35 1.55 9.99
CA LEU A 66 -4.46 0.86 9.04
C LEU A 66 -3.18 1.64 8.75
N THR A 67 -3.22 2.96 8.84
CA THR A 67 -2.06 3.84 8.60
C THR A 67 -1.49 4.47 9.87
N GLU A 68 -1.97 4.08 11.05
CA GLU A 68 -1.58 4.67 12.34
C GLU A 68 -0.12 4.42 12.71
N GLY A 69 0.48 3.34 12.25
CA GLY A 69 1.87 3.03 12.62
C GLY A 69 2.47 1.87 11.86
N LEU A 70 3.77 1.97 11.62
CA LEU A 70 4.57 0.93 10.99
C LEU A 70 4.99 -0.11 12.03
N TYR A 71 5.04 -1.37 11.62
CA TYR A 71 5.45 -2.52 12.47
C TYR A 71 4.61 -2.70 13.75
N LYS A 72 3.41 -2.13 13.79
CA LYS A 72 2.45 -2.40 14.85
C LYS A 72 1.56 -3.59 14.49
N GLY A 73 1.28 -4.40 15.49
CA GLY A 73 0.20 -5.38 15.49
C GLY A 73 0.52 -6.74 14.90
N GLU A 74 -0.51 -7.54 14.89
CA GLU A 74 -0.51 -8.93 14.47
C GLU A 74 -0.34 -9.09 12.95
N PRO A 75 0.04 -10.29 12.47
CA PRO A 75 0.20 -10.57 11.04
C PRO A 75 -1.01 -10.20 10.18
N ASP A 76 -2.23 -10.31 10.73
CA ASP A 76 -3.48 -9.91 10.06
C ASP A 76 -3.53 -8.39 9.76
N LEU A 77 -3.10 -7.56 10.71
CA LEU A 77 -3.02 -6.11 10.49
C LEU A 77 -1.95 -5.78 9.44
N ARG A 78 -0.79 -6.42 9.51
CA ARG A 78 0.29 -6.22 8.54
C ARG A 78 -0.15 -6.60 7.12
N LEU A 79 -0.85 -7.74 6.96
CA LEU A 79 -1.38 -8.15 5.67
C LEU A 79 -2.35 -7.10 5.11
N ARG A 80 -3.26 -6.57 5.92
CA ARG A 80 -4.18 -5.51 5.50
C ARG A 80 -3.46 -4.20 5.12
N GLN A 81 -2.43 -3.83 5.86
CA GLN A 81 -1.57 -2.68 5.54
C GLN A 81 -0.87 -2.88 4.20
N GLN A 82 -0.34 -4.06 3.92
CA GLN A 82 0.32 -4.39 2.65
C GLN A 82 -0.68 -4.42 1.48
N VAL A 83 -1.90 -4.89 1.71
CA VAL A 83 -2.97 -4.79 0.69
C VAL A 83 -3.30 -3.33 0.42
N LEU A 84 -3.46 -2.50 1.45
CA LEU A 84 -3.72 -1.07 1.27
C LEU A 84 -2.58 -0.39 0.52
N LEU A 85 -1.32 -0.65 0.90
CA LEU A 85 -0.16 -0.05 0.23
C LEU A 85 -0.03 -0.53 -1.22
N GLY A 86 -0.16 -1.82 -1.48
CA GLY A 86 0.00 -2.38 -2.83
C GLY A 86 -1.16 -2.03 -3.75
N VAL A 87 -2.36 -2.47 -3.40
CA VAL A 87 -3.57 -2.24 -4.19
C VAL A 87 -3.95 -0.76 -4.20
N GLY A 88 -4.04 -0.15 -3.01
CA GLY A 88 -4.35 1.27 -2.87
C GLY A 88 -3.31 2.17 -3.54
N GLY A 89 -2.02 1.83 -3.42
CA GLY A 89 -0.93 2.54 -4.08
C GLY A 89 -1.01 2.49 -5.60
N ALA A 90 -1.29 1.32 -6.18
CA ALA A 90 -1.49 1.19 -7.63
C ALA A 90 -2.68 2.04 -8.11
N ARG A 91 -3.79 2.02 -7.37
CA ARG A 91 -4.97 2.85 -7.65
C ARG A 91 -4.68 4.35 -7.47
N ALA A 92 -3.85 4.72 -6.49
CA ALA A 92 -3.44 6.11 -6.30
C ALA A 92 -2.66 6.64 -7.49
N LEU A 93 -1.72 5.86 -8.04
CA LEU A 93 -1.01 6.22 -9.26
C LEU A 93 -1.98 6.47 -10.42
N GLU A 94 -2.99 5.63 -10.59
CA GLU A 94 -4.02 5.80 -11.61
C GLU A 94 -4.88 7.04 -11.36
N ALA A 95 -5.35 7.25 -10.12
CA ALA A 95 -6.13 8.43 -9.73
C ALA A 95 -5.36 9.73 -9.94
N MET A 96 -4.06 9.71 -9.73
CA MET A 96 -3.14 10.82 -9.99
C MET A 96 -2.73 10.92 -11.47
N ARG A 97 -3.24 10.03 -12.35
CA ARG A 97 -2.94 9.96 -13.78
C ARG A 97 -1.46 9.68 -14.10
N PHE A 98 -0.74 9.05 -13.18
CA PHE A 98 0.60 8.58 -13.48
C PHE A 98 0.57 7.35 -14.39
N LYS A 99 1.49 7.31 -15.33
CA LYS A 99 1.70 6.16 -16.24
C LYS A 99 3.17 5.72 -16.17
N PRO A 100 3.59 5.09 -15.05
CA PRO A 100 4.99 4.71 -14.91
C PRO A 100 5.35 3.62 -15.93
N SER A 101 6.50 3.78 -16.58
CA SER A 101 7.06 2.74 -17.46
C SER A 101 7.59 1.56 -16.67
N VAL A 102 8.09 1.81 -15.45
CA VAL A 102 8.60 0.81 -14.51
C VAL A 102 8.04 1.10 -13.12
N VAL A 103 7.62 0.06 -12.44
CA VAL A 103 7.26 0.11 -11.01
C VAL A 103 8.32 -0.62 -10.22
N HIS A 104 8.98 0.10 -9.33
CA HIS A 104 9.98 -0.47 -8.43
C HIS A 104 9.33 -0.77 -7.07
N LEU A 105 9.37 -2.03 -6.68
CA LEU A 105 8.92 -2.49 -5.37
C LEU A 105 10.12 -2.66 -4.45
N ASN A 106 10.16 -1.88 -3.39
CA ASN A 106 11.16 -2.01 -2.35
C ASN A 106 10.64 -2.94 -1.26
N GLU A 107 11.24 -4.10 -1.10
CA GLU A 107 10.80 -5.20 -0.22
C GLU A 107 9.39 -5.72 -0.56
N GLY A 108 8.87 -6.67 0.21
CA GLY A 108 7.57 -7.29 0.00
C GLY A 108 6.35 -6.41 0.33
N HIS A 109 6.56 -5.24 0.92
CA HIS A 109 5.47 -4.43 1.49
C HIS A 109 4.40 -3.99 0.49
N ALA A 110 4.79 -3.76 -0.77
CA ALA A 110 3.89 -3.35 -1.85
C ALA A 110 3.66 -4.44 -2.91
N ALA A 111 3.97 -5.70 -2.62
CA ALA A 111 3.88 -6.81 -3.58
C ALA A 111 2.49 -6.93 -4.25
N PHE A 112 1.42 -6.61 -3.52
CA PHE A 112 0.05 -6.63 -4.05
C PHE A 112 -0.23 -5.57 -5.13
N ALA A 113 0.69 -4.62 -5.34
CA ALA A 113 0.61 -3.71 -6.49
C ALA A 113 0.68 -4.46 -7.83
N ALA A 114 1.46 -5.55 -7.90
CA ALA A 114 1.50 -6.38 -9.10
C ALA A 114 0.14 -7.03 -9.38
N VAL A 115 -0.55 -7.53 -8.35
CA VAL A 115 -1.89 -8.14 -8.47
C VAL A 115 -2.90 -7.12 -9.00
N GLU A 116 -2.95 -5.92 -8.43
CA GLU A 116 -3.87 -4.86 -8.87
C GLU A 116 -3.56 -4.40 -10.30
N ARG A 117 -2.29 -4.30 -10.68
CA ARG A 117 -1.89 -3.93 -12.04
C ARG A 117 -2.34 -4.98 -13.06
N ILE A 118 -2.21 -6.29 -12.75
CA ILE A 118 -2.72 -7.38 -13.58
C ILE A 118 -4.24 -7.26 -13.70
N ARG A 119 -4.95 -7.13 -12.59
CA ARG A 119 -6.40 -6.97 -12.57
C ARG A 119 -6.86 -5.78 -13.43
N ALA A 120 -6.19 -4.64 -13.29
CA ALA A 120 -6.52 -3.43 -14.04
C ALA A 120 -6.32 -3.60 -15.55
N LEU A 121 -5.30 -4.35 -15.98
CA LEU A 121 -5.08 -4.67 -17.40
C LEU A 121 -6.13 -5.66 -17.93
N MET A 122 -6.51 -6.66 -17.13
CA MET A 122 -7.58 -7.61 -17.48
C MET A 122 -8.95 -6.90 -17.59
N ALA A 123 -9.25 -5.97 -16.69
CA ALA A 123 -10.46 -5.15 -16.75
C ALA A 123 -10.53 -4.27 -18.02
N ARG A 124 -9.38 -4.02 -18.66
CA ARG A 124 -9.28 -3.31 -19.95
C ARG A 124 -9.23 -4.27 -21.15
N GLY A 125 -9.57 -5.54 -20.95
CA GLY A 125 -9.71 -6.53 -22.01
C GLY A 125 -8.45 -7.34 -22.35
N LYS A 126 -7.35 -7.21 -21.57
CA LYS A 126 -6.20 -8.11 -21.75
C LYS A 126 -6.49 -9.50 -21.16
N SER A 127 -5.96 -10.55 -21.81
CA SER A 127 -5.92 -11.88 -21.19
C SER A 127 -5.02 -11.86 -19.95
N TYR A 128 -5.19 -12.84 -19.05
CA TYR A 128 -4.34 -12.99 -17.88
C TYR A 128 -2.85 -13.07 -18.26
N ASP A 129 -2.51 -13.92 -19.22
CA ASP A 129 -1.10 -14.11 -19.64
C ASP A 129 -0.48 -12.83 -20.18
N ALA A 130 -1.21 -12.08 -21.01
CA ALA A 130 -0.74 -10.80 -21.55
C ALA A 130 -0.62 -9.73 -20.45
N ALA A 131 -1.52 -9.73 -19.48
CA ALA A 131 -1.47 -8.80 -18.35
C ALA A 131 -0.31 -9.16 -17.40
N PHE A 132 -0.16 -10.44 -17.08
CA PHE A 132 0.93 -10.96 -16.25
C PHE A 132 2.31 -10.61 -16.85
N GLU A 133 2.51 -10.90 -18.14
CA GLU A 133 3.78 -10.63 -18.82
C GLU A 133 4.08 -9.12 -18.89
N ALA A 134 3.08 -8.29 -19.15
CA ALA A 134 3.23 -6.83 -19.14
C ALA A 134 3.62 -6.30 -17.76
N VAL A 135 3.04 -6.83 -16.69
CA VAL A 135 3.39 -6.43 -15.32
C VAL A 135 4.76 -6.96 -14.93
N ARG A 136 5.07 -8.21 -15.25
CA ARG A 136 6.36 -8.83 -14.97
C ARG A 136 7.51 -8.06 -15.61
N SER A 137 7.39 -7.72 -16.88
CA SER A 137 8.45 -7.02 -17.64
C SER A 137 8.62 -5.54 -17.24
N SER A 138 7.66 -4.96 -16.53
CA SER A 138 7.69 -3.57 -16.08
C SER A 138 7.73 -3.43 -14.55
N THR A 139 8.14 -4.49 -13.82
CA THR A 139 8.30 -4.46 -12.37
C THR A 139 9.74 -4.81 -12.01
N VAL A 140 10.35 -3.99 -11.17
CA VAL A 140 11.63 -4.25 -10.52
C VAL A 140 11.39 -4.48 -9.04
N PHE A 141 12.00 -5.52 -8.49
CA PHE A 141 11.93 -5.84 -7.08
C PHE A 141 13.32 -5.76 -6.46
N THR A 142 13.43 -5.09 -5.32
CA THR A 142 14.67 -5.04 -4.54
C THR A 142 14.43 -5.54 -3.14
N THR A 143 15.25 -6.49 -2.70
CA THR A 143 15.30 -6.93 -1.30
C THR A 143 16.64 -6.54 -0.68
N HIS A 144 16.59 -5.98 0.51
CA HIS A 144 17.75 -5.56 1.29
C HIS A 144 17.96 -6.43 2.52
N THR A 145 16.92 -7.13 2.96
CA THR A 145 16.89 -7.82 4.26
C THR A 145 17.30 -9.27 4.09
N PRO A 146 18.50 -9.66 4.54
CA PRO A 146 19.02 -11.01 4.31
C PRO A 146 18.54 -12.03 5.35
N VAL A 147 17.61 -11.65 6.22
CA VAL A 147 17.12 -12.49 7.32
C VAL A 147 15.64 -12.82 7.18
N PRO A 148 15.19 -14.03 7.57
CA PRO A 148 13.78 -14.44 7.44
C PRO A 148 12.77 -13.52 8.11
N ALA A 149 13.15 -12.84 9.19
CA ALA A 149 12.29 -11.90 9.91
C ALA A 149 11.88 -10.66 9.06
N GLY A 150 12.62 -10.37 7.98
CA GLY A 150 12.29 -9.30 7.04
C GLY A 150 11.31 -9.74 5.93
N HIS A 151 10.96 -11.01 5.87
CA HIS A 151 10.12 -11.58 4.82
C HIS A 151 8.82 -12.12 5.40
N ASP A 152 7.76 -11.33 5.30
CA ASP A 152 6.43 -11.77 5.71
C ASP A 152 5.95 -12.94 4.84
N ARG A 153 5.36 -13.94 5.50
CA ARG A 153 4.75 -15.09 4.84
C ARG A 153 3.31 -15.21 5.29
N TYR A 154 2.40 -15.30 4.34
CA TYR A 154 0.97 -15.44 4.59
C TYR A 154 0.43 -16.70 3.97
N GLY A 155 -0.49 -17.37 4.67
CA GLY A 155 -1.21 -18.51 4.14
C GLY A 155 -2.14 -18.09 2.98
N ALA A 156 -2.34 -18.99 2.02
CA ALA A 156 -3.26 -18.72 0.89
C ALA A 156 -4.68 -18.38 1.35
N LYS A 157 -5.14 -18.95 2.47
CA LYS A 157 -6.43 -18.65 3.08
C LYS A 157 -6.50 -17.20 3.57
N ASP A 158 -5.44 -16.72 4.21
CA ASP A 158 -5.40 -15.35 4.76
C ASP A 158 -5.33 -14.32 3.62
N VAL A 159 -4.49 -14.59 2.62
CA VAL A 159 -4.43 -13.75 1.41
C VAL A 159 -5.78 -13.73 0.70
N GLY A 160 -6.40 -14.90 0.51
CA GLY A 160 -7.72 -15.02 -0.12
C GLY A 160 -8.82 -14.29 0.63
N LYS A 161 -8.76 -14.22 1.97
CA LYS A 161 -9.70 -13.46 2.79
C LYS A 161 -9.75 -11.97 2.40
N TYR A 162 -8.61 -11.39 2.06
CA TYR A 162 -8.49 -9.95 1.80
C TYR A 162 -8.47 -9.59 0.32
N LEU A 163 -8.02 -10.49 -0.58
CA LEU A 163 -7.89 -10.21 -2.01
C LEU A 163 -9.02 -10.76 -2.89
N ARG A 164 -9.82 -11.76 -2.43
CA ARG A 164 -10.93 -12.31 -3.24
C ARG A 164 -11.92 -11.28 -3.79
N PRO A 165 -12.17 -10.14 -3.14
CA PRO A 165 -13.03 -9.08 -3.67
C PRO A 165 -12.39 -8.19 -4.73
N ILE A 166 -11.13 -8.45 -5.11
CA ILE A 166 -10.39 -7.69 -6.14
C ILE A 166 -10.51 -8.40 -7.55
#